data_71c93a6f32d72457940b2b9b535faa7a
#
_entry.id   71c93a6f32d72457940b2b9b535faa7a
#
_cell.length_a   1.000
_cell.length_b   1.000
_cell.length_c   1.000
_cell.angle_alpha   90.00
_cell.angle_beta   90.00
_cell.angle_gamma   90.00
#
_symmetry.space_group_name_H-M   'P 1'
#
loop_
_entity.id
_entity.type
_entity.pdbx_description
1 polymer ?
#
loop_
_entity_poly.entity_id
_entity_poly.type
_entity_poly.pdbx_seq_one_letter_code
_entity_poly.pdbx_strand_id
1 'polypeptide(L)'
;MNRPELSIIIPYFNSGSFIERTLKLARQQINVDFEIIVVDDGSDKRNKEKLSNYLDQIDLLLTQENKGQGAARNTGIAKAKGEFILNWDADDYFESDFCKKAIQVIKNDNNVKLVTSIGNRTDGKNYSERIIPAGGTLNNFLFDNQAFGSALFRKLDWRTVDGYDETQELRGFEDWEFYIRLLKEGGIAYVLHECLFTYFRHSESTTSKIKDTRYNKRLYIYKKHQELYKSNFSSLMEDTFKRLEGERKSRSKIIEGIDFRVGRFILKPIRLIKSLFN
;
A
#
# COMPACT_ATOMS: atom_id res chain seq x y z
N MET A 1 -26.06 20.62 5.01
CA MET A 1 -24.69 20.51 4.47
C MET A 1 -24.69 19.41 3.43
N ASN A 2 -24.17 19.68 2.26
CA ASN A 2 -24.05 18.65 1.23
C ASN A 2 -23.14 17.53 1.75
N ARG A 3 -23.45 16.30 1.37
CA ARG A 3 -22.62 15.12 1.69
C ARG A 3 -21.36 15.20 0.86
N PRO A 4 -20.15 15.10 1.44
CA PRO A 4 -18.93 15.13 0.65
C PRO A 4 -18.88 13.93 -0.30
N GLU A 5 -18.23 14.10 -1.43
CA GLU A 5 -18.06 13.04 -2.43
C GLU A 5 -17.02 12.01 -1.98
N LEU A 6 -15.97 12.48 -1.33
CA LEU A 6 -14.81 11.71 -0.90
C LEU A 6 -14.60 11.82 0.61
N SER A 7 -14.21 10.73 1.26
CA SER A 7 -13.63 10.76 2.61
C SER A 7 -12.18 10.27 2.52
N ILE A 8 -11.25 11.14 2.93
CA ILE A 8 -9.83 10.82 3.08
C ILE A 8 -9.64 10.28 4.49
N ILE A 9 -9.18 9.02 4.60
CA ILE A 9 -8.96 8.33 5.88
C ILE A 9 -7.48 8.27 6.15
N ILE A 10 -7.04 8.88 7.25
CA ILE A 10 -5.64 8.94 7.65
C ILE A 10 -5.47 8.16 8.95
N PRO A 11 -5.01 6.90 8.91
CA PRO A 11 -4.60 6.18 10.11
C PRO A 11 -3.34 6.85 10.68
N TYR A 12 -3.38 7.15 11.98
CA TYR A 12 -2.32 7.87 12.66
C TYR A 12 -1.84 7.07 13.88
N PHE A 13 -0.56 6.69 13.89
CA PHE A 13 0.10 6.10 15.06
C PHE A 13 1.53 6.61 15.15
N ASN A 14 1.81 7.42 16.15
CA ASN A 14 3.14 8.02 16.40
C ASN A 14 3.76 8.72 15.18
N SER A 15 2.93 9.26 14.27
CA SER A 15 3.34 9.87 13.00
C SER A 15 3.43 11.40 13.06
N GLY A 16 3.67 11.98 14.24
CA GLY A 16 3.71 13.44 14.43
C GLY A 16 4.80 14.18 13.65
N SER A 17 5.75 13.47 13.04
CA SER A 17 6.76 14.09 12.17
C SER A 17 6.26 14.28 10.73
N PHE A 18 5.13 13.66 10.36
CA PHE A 18 4.61 13.64 9.00
C PHE A 18 3.27 14.33 8.87
N ILE A 19 2.45 14.34 9.93
CA ILE A 19 1.04 14.74 9.90
C ILE A 19 0.80 16.13 9.33
N GLU A 20 1.64 17.11 9.67
CA GLU A 20 1.55 18.48 9.14
C GLU A 20 1.56 18.49 7.62
N ARG A 21 2.58 17.85 7.02
CA ARG A 21 2.73 17.78 5.57
C ARG A 21 1.59 17.00 4.94
N THR A 22 1.18 15.89 5.54
CA THR A 22 0.10 15.05 5.03
C THR A 22 -1.23 15.82 5.00
N LEU A 23 -1.61 16.49 6.07
CA LEU A 23 -2.83 17.31 6.12
C LEU A 23 -2.77 18.46 5.11
N LYS A 24 -1.65 19.17 5.04
CA LYS A 24 -1.46 20.24 4.07
C LYS A 24 -1.67 19.75 2.62
N LEU A 25 -1.09 18.62 2.26
CA LEU A 25 -1.23 18.05 0.90
C LEU A 25 -2.64 17.49 0.66
N ALA A 26 -3.27 16.90 1.68
CA ALA A 26 -4.64 16.43 1.59
C ALA A 26 -5.61 17.60 1.34
N ARG A 27 -5.43 18.73 2.04
CA ARG A 27 -6.22 19.95 1.81
C ARG A 27 -5.98 20.62 0.45
N GLN A 28 -4.89 20.28 -0.23
CA GLN A 28 -4.58 20.79 -1.57
C GLN A 28 -5.22 19.99 -2.71
N GLN A 29 -5.98 18.92 -2.42
CA GLN A 29 -6.71 18.20 -3.46
C GLN A 29 -7.73 19.11 -4.14
N ILE A 30 -7.73 19.14 -5.48
CA ILE A 30 -8.49 20.09 -6.28
C ILE A 30 -9.75 19.48 -6.90
N ASN A 31 -10.79 20.30 -7.03
CA ASN A 31 -12.03 19.97 -7.75
C ASN A 31 -12.74 18.70 -7.24
N VAL A 32 -12.69 18.46 -5.94
CA VAL A 32 -13.40 17.39 -5.23
C VAL A 32 -13.92 17.94 -3.92
N ASP A 33 -15.17 17.65 -3.58
CA ASP A 33 -15.72 17.91 -2.24
C ASP A 33 -15.37 16.74 -1.32
N PHE A 34 -14.62 17.00 -0.23
CA PHE A 34 -14.11 15.95 0.63
C PHE A 34 -14.08 16.32 2.11
N GLU A 35 -14.05 15.30 2.95
CA GLU A 35 -13.74 15.39 4.37
C GLU A 35 -12.44 14.64 4.69
N ILE A 36 -11.71 15.09 5.72
CA ILE A 36 -10.54 14.42 6.27
C ILE A 36 -10.89 13.82 7.62
N ILE A 37 -10.74 12.49 7.73
CA ILE A 37 -10.95 11.74 8.97
C ILE A 37 -9.60 11.17 9.40
N VAL A 38 -9.12 11.64 10.55
CA VAL A 38 -7.91 11.11 11.19
C VAL A 38 -8.32 10.12 12.27
N VAL A 39 -7.68 8.96 12.31
CA VAL A 39 -7.91 7.95 13.35
C VAL A 39 -6.61 7.74 14.12
N ASP A 40 -6.54 8.27 15.34
CA ASP A 40 -5.44 8.03 16.26
C ASP A 40 -5.54 6.63 16.86
N ASP A 41 -4.69 5.73 16.39
CA ASP A 41 -4.62 4.32 16.80
C ASP A 41 -3.74 4.14 18.07
N GLY A 42 -4.01 4.94 19.10
CA GLY A 42 -3.37 4.80 20.39
C GLY A 42 -1.95 5.38 20.46
N SER A 43 -1.71 6.52 19.84
CA SER A 43 -0.41 7.21 19.92
C SER A 43 -0.02 7.61 21.34
N ASP A 44 1.27 7.79 21.56
CA ASP A 44 1.80 8.34 22.79
C ASP A 44 1.40 9.82 22.99
N LYS A 45 1.60 10.32 24.23
CA LYS A 45 1.23 11.68 24.63
C LYS A 45 1.86 12.74 23.70
N ARG A 46 3.15 12.60 23.38
CA ARG A 46 3.88 13.57 22.55
C ARG A 46 3.31 13.67 21.14
N ASN A 47 2.94 12.54 20.57
CA ASN A 47 2.37 12.48 19.22
C ASN A 47 0.92 12.96 19.19
N LYS A 48 0.14 12.73 20.27
CA LYS A 48 -1.19 13.32 20.45
C LYS A 48 -1.14 14.84 20.57
N GLU A 49 -0.19 15.38 21.34
CA GLU A 49 0.04 16.83 21.45
C GLU A 49 0.41 17.44 20.08
N LYS A 50 1.24 16.77 19.28
CA LYS A 50 1.53 17.24 17.92
C LYS A 50 0.30 17.23 17.01
N LEU A 51 -0.51 16.19 17.06
CA LEU A 51 -1.75 16.09 16.28
C LEU A 51 -2.74 17.19 16.66
N SER A 52 -2.83 17.54 17.93
CA SER A 52 -3.75 18.58 18.42
C SER A 52 -3.49 19.97 17.84
N ASN A 53 -2.29 20.24 17.32
CA ASN A 53 -1.96 21.51 16.67
C ASN A 53 -2.60 21.68 15.28
N TYR A 54 -3.24 20.64 14.74
CA TYR A 54 -3.78 20.62 13.38
C TYR A 54 -5.27 20.24 13.33
N LEU A 55 -5.98 20.38 14.46
CA LEU A 55 -7.42 20.05 14.55
C LEU A 55 -8.28 20.88 13.61
N ASP A 56 -7.88 22.08 13.28
CA ASP A 56 -8.52 22.97 12.30
C ASP A 56 -8.45 22.44 10.86
N GLN A 57 -7.54 21.51 10.58
CA GLN A 57 -7.39 20.86 9.28
C GLN A 57 -8.05 19.46 9.22
N ILE A 58 -8.72 19.03 10.28
CA ILE A 58 -9.32 17.71 10.41
C ILE A 58 -10.84 17.87 10.59
N ASP A 59 -11.65 17.24 9.73
CA ASP A 59 -13.11 17.32 9.83
C ASP A 59 -13.64 16.37 10.91
N LEU A 60 -12.97 15.24 11.15
CA LEU A 60 -13.30 14.29 12.22
C LEU A 60 -12.04 13.60 12.75
N LEU A 61 -11.79 13.78 14.04
CA LEU A 61 -10.77 13.04 14.78
C LEU A 61 -11.42 11.91 15.58
N LEU A 62 -10.96 10.68 15.34
CA LEU A 62 -11.34 9.50 16.12
C LEU A 62 -10.12 8.97 16.88
N THR A 63 -10.37 8.36 18.04
CA THR A 63 -9.31 7.76 18.86
C THR A 63 -9.71 6.36 19.26
N GLN A 64 -8.75 5.43 19.17
CA GLN A 64 -8.92 4.05 19.62
C GLN A 64 -7.65 3.56 20.33
N GLU A 65 -7.73 2.39 20.99
CA GLU A 65 -6.55 1.65 21.42
C GLU A 65 -5.82 1.09 20.19
N ASN A 66 -4.49 0.90 20.29
CA ASN A 66 -3.72 0.40 19.15
C ASN A 66 -4.16 -0.99 18.72
N LYS A 67 -4.89 -1.04 17.62
CA LYS A 67 -5.37 -2.27 16.96
C LYS A 67 -4.74 -2.49 15.59
N GLY A 68 -3.91 -1.54 15.13
CA GLY A 68 -3.24 -1.61 13.84
C GLY A 68 -3.98 -0.86 12.73
N GLN A 69 -3.27 -0.67 11.62
CA GLN A 69 -3.68 0.19 10.52
C GLN A 69 -5.00 -0.26 9.86
N GLY A 70 -5.23 -1.58 9.71
CA GLY A 70 -6.49 -2.11 9.17
C GLY A 70 -7.69 -1.73 10.03
N ALA A 71 -7.60 -1.88 11.36
CA ALA A 71 -8.64 -1.49 12.30
C ALA A 71 -8.87 0.03 12.30
N ALA A 72 -7.80 0.83 12.24
CA ALA A 72 -7.91 2.29 12.16
C ALA A 72 -8.62 2.73 10.86
N ARG A 73 -8.29 2.11 9.72
CA ARG A 73 -9.00 2.34 8.45
C ARG A 73 -10.48 1.98 8.56
N ASN A 74 -10.82 0.82 9.12
CA ASN A 74 -12.21 0.41 9.34
C ASN A 74 -12.98 1.41 10.21
N THR A 75 -12.38 1.84 11.33
CA THR A 75 -12.99 2.82 12.25
C THR A 75 -13.30 4.14 11.51
N GLY A 76 -12.37 4.65 10.71
CA GLY A 76 -12.55 5.86 9.92
C GLY A 76 -13.60 5.70 8.83
N ILE A 77 -13.53 4.62 8.04
CA ILE A 77 -14.45 4.35 6.93
C ILE A 77 -15.89 4.16 7.44
N ALA A 78 -16.07 3.53 8.59
CA ALA A 78 -17.40 3.37 9.19
C ALA A 78 -18.09 4.74 9.43
N LYS A 79 -17.34 5.76 9.82
CA LYS A 79 -17.82 7.13 10.09
C LYS A 79 -17.84 8.04 8.85
N ALA A 80 -17.13 7.66 7.79
CA ALA A 80 -17.05 8.40 6.54
C ALA A 80 -18.44 8.69 5.95
N LYS A 81 -18.61 9.88 5.38
CA LYS A 81 -19.83 10.31 4.68
C LYS A 81 -19.69 10.21 3.18
N GLY A 82 -18.47 10.24 2.66
CA GLY A 82 -18.19 10.14 1.21
C GLY A 82 -18.68 8.84 0.59
N GLU A 83 -19.02 8.91 -0.68
CA GLU A 83 -19.27 7.74 -1.51
C GLU A 83 -17.97 6.98 -1.80
N PHE A 84 -16.90 7.75 -2.02
CA PHE A 84 -15.56 7.23 -2.26
C PHE A 84 -14.70 7.36 -1.00
N ILE A 85 -13.76 6.44 -0.85
CA ILE A 85 -12.79 6.40 0.23
C ILE A 85 -11.39 6.46 -0.39
N LEU A 86 -10.56 7.34 0.12
CA LEU A 86 -9.11 7.30 -0.10
C LEU A 86 -8.43 7.00 1.22
N ASN A 87 -7.77 5.85 1.33
CA ASN A 87 -6.80 5.67 2.40
C ASN A 87 -5.55 6.46 2.07
N TRP A 88 -5.08 7.21 3.06
CA TRP A 88 -3.88 8.03 2.93
C TRP A 88 -3.00 7.81 4.16
N ASP A 89 -1.95 7.05 4.01
CA ASP A 89 -1.03 6.77 5.12
C ASP A 89 -0.31 8.06 5.55
N ALA A 90 -0.16 8.25 6.86
CA ALA A 90 0.27 9.54 7.43
C ALA A 90 1.69 9.99 7.02
N ASP A 91 2.47 9.13 6.41
CA ASP A 91 3.83 9.37 5.91
C ASP A 91 3.92 9.43 4.38
N ASP A 92 2.82 9.15 3.66
CA ASP A 92 2.77 9.15 2.20
C ASP A 92 2.16 10.43 1.62
N TYR A 93 2.30 10.64 0.31
CA TYR A 93 1.86 11.86 -0.34
C TYR A 93 1.21 11.59 -1.68
N PHE A 94 0.12 12.33 -1.97
CA PHE A 94 -0.52 12.38 -3.29
C PHE A 94 -0.38 13.76 -3.91
N GLU A 95 -0.23 13.81 -5.22
CA GLU A 95 -0.32 15.05 -6.00
C GLU A 95 -1.75 15.59 -5.96
N SER A 96 -1.90 16.91 -6.11
CA SER A 96 -3.15 17.64 -5.87
C SER A 96 -4.32 17.24 -6.78
N ASP A 97 -4.08 16.62 -7.91
CA ASP A 97 -5.09 16.21 -8.89
C ASP A 97 -5.41 14.70 -8.86
N PHE A 98 -4.77 13.94 -7.96
CA PHE A 98 -5.01 12.50 -7.84
C PHE A 98 -6.48 12.17 -7.57
N CYS A 99 -7.08 12.81 -6.55
CA CYS A 99 -8.46 12.52 -6.16
C CYS A 99 -9.44 12.75 -7.31
N LYS A 100 -9.33 13.89 -8.00
CA LYS A 100 -10.15 14.21 -9.17
C LYS A 100 -10.06 13.13 -10.25
N LYS A 101 -8.84 12.75 -10.64
CA LYS A 101 -8.59 11.76 -11.69
C LYS A 101 -9.10 10.37 -11.28
N ALA A 102 -8.83 9.97 -10.04
CA ALA A 102 -9.23 8.68 -9.53
C ALA A 102 -10.77 8.55 -9.45
N ILE A 103 -11.46 9.58 -8.96
CA ILE A 103 -12.93 9.62 -8.91
C ILE A 103 -13.52 9.57 -10.33
N GLN A 104 -12.95 10.31 -11.27
CA GLN A 104 -13.42 10.28 -12.66
C GLN A 104 -13.34 8.88 -13.27
N VAL A 105 -12.24 8.17 -13.05
CA VAL A 105 -12.07 6.79 -13.54
C VAL A 105 -13.11 5.86 -12.91
N ILE A 106 -13.22 5.85 -11.58
CA ILE A 106 -14.09 4.89 -10.89
C ILE A 106 -15.58 5.17 -11.12
N LYS A 107 -15.98 6.42 -11.38
CA LYS A 107 -17.35 6.78 -11.75
C LYS A 107 -17.72 6.32 -13.15
N ASN A 108 -16.80 6.40 -14.07
CA ASN A 108 -17.04 6.10 -15.49
C ASN A 108 -17.07 4.60 -15.78
N ASP A 109 -16.53 3.77 -14.89
CA ASP A 109 -16.51 2.31 -15.07
C ASP A 109 -16.77 1.59 -13.74
N ASN A 110 -17.94 0.96 -13.67
CA ASN A 110 -18.34 0.17 -12.49
C ASN A 110 -17.49 -1.10 -12.30
N ASN A 111 -16.76 -1.52 -13.33
CA ASN A 111 -15.83 -2.65 -13.24
C ASN A 111 -14.55 -2.27 -12.49
N VAL A 112 -14.21 -0.97 -12.38
CA VAL A 112 -13.09 -0.51 -11.57
C VAL A 112 -13.47 -0.58 -10.09
N LYS A 113 -12.76 -1.40 -9.31
CA LYS A 113 -12.96 -1.61 -7.87
C LYS A 113 -12.05 -0.73 -7.02
N LEU A 114 -10.84 -0.50 -7.47
CA LEU A 114 -9.91 0.43 -6.82
C LEU A 114 -9.06 1.16 -7.87
N VAL A 115 -8.60 2.35 -7.49
CA VAL A 115 -7.71 3.19 -8.31
C VAL A 115 -6.44 3.50 -7.52
N THR A 116 -5.31 3.22 -8.14
CA THR A 116 -3.97 3.60 -7.70
C THR A 116 -3.26 4.38 -8.82
N SER A 117 -2.00 4.72 -8.64
CA SER A 117 -1.21 5.41 -9.66
C SER A 117 0.21 4.87 -9.73
N ILE A 118 0.99 5.30 -10.71
CA ILE A 118 2.44 5.21 -10.63
C ILE A 118 2.90 6.05 -9.45
N GLY A 119 3.93 5.59 -8.74
CA GLY A 119 4.48 6.32 -7.60
C GLY A 119 6.01 6.34 -7.57
N ASN A 120 6.54 7.23 -6.75
CA ASN A 120 7.95 7.23 -6.40
C ASN A 120 8.13 6.73 -4.96
N ARG A 121 9.07 5.82 -4.75
CA ARG A 121 9.56 5.47 -3.42
C ARG A 121 10.81 6.29 -3.13
N THR A 122 10.85 7.03 -2.04
CA THR A 122 11.99 7.88 -1.70
C THR A 122 12.27 7.88 -0.20
N ASP A 123 13.52 8.11 0.18
CA ASP A 123 13.93 8.41 1.56
C ASP A 123 14.06 9.93 1.80
N GLY A 124 13.74 10.74 0.79
CA GLY A 124 13.85 12.20 0.83
C GLY A 124 15.27 12.74 0.72
N LYS A 125 16.27 11.88 0.47
CA LYS A 125 17.70 12.25 0.40
C LYS A 125 18.33 11.74 -0.89
N ASN A 126 18.85 10.52 -0.85
CA ASN A 126 19.70 9.97 -1.91
C ASN A 126 19.05 8.82 -2.68
N TYR A 127 17.90 8.32 -2.20
CA TYR A 127 17.22 7.22 -2.82
C TYR A 127 15.88 7.67 -3.41
N SER A 128 15.69 7.37 -4.69
CA SER A 128 14.41 7.50 -5.37
C SER A 128 14.25 6.39 -6.39
N GLU A 129 13.12 5.70 -6.36
CA GLU A 129 12.78 4.61 -7.27
C GLU A 129 11.36 4.78 -7.76
N ARG A 130 11.17 4.74 -9.07
CA ARG A 130 9.83 4.75 -9.67
C ARG A 130 9.21 3.37 -9.54
N ILE A 131 8.02 3.30 -8.98
CA ILE A 131 7.22 2.06 -8.84
C ILE A 131 6.01 2.17 -9.76
N ILE A 132 5.85 1.14 -10.57
CA ILE A 132 4.71 1.01 -11.48
C ILE A 132 3.92 -0.21 -11.03
N PRO A 133 2.81 -0.03 -10.27
CA PRO A 133 1.93 -1.13 -9.94
C PRO A 133 1.37 -1.76 -11.21
N ALA A 134 1.15 -3.06 -11.23
CA ALA A 134 0.56 -3.69 -12.40
C ALA A 134 -0.97 -3.52 -12.45
N GLY A 135 -1.62 -3.34 -11.31
CA GLY A 135 -3.08 -3.33 -11.25
C GLY A 135 -3.69 -4.64 -11.77
N GLY A 136 -4.82 -4.51 -12.48
CA GLY A 136 -5.45 -5.63 -13.18
C GLY A 136 -6.51 -6.37 -12.37
N THR A 137 -6.76 -7.63 -12.72
CA THR A 137 -7.79 -8.48 -12.13
C THR A 137 -7.29 -9.22 -10.89
N LEU A 138 -8.16 -10.00 -10.26
CA LEU A 138 -7.82 -10.89 -9.15
C LEU A 138 -6.54 -11.71 -9.40
N ASN A 139 -6.37 -12.28 -10.60
CA ASN A 139 -5.22 -13.12 -10.93
C ASN A 139 -3.89 -12.40 -10.72
N ASN A 140 -3.82 -11.10 -10.98
CA ASN A 140 -2.62 -10.30 -10.73
C ASN A 140 -2.29 -10.20 -9.24
N PHE A 141 -3.30 -10.23 -8.36
CA PHE A 141 -3.17 -10.09 -6.91
C PHE A 141 -2.97 -11.42 -6.17
N LEU A 142 -3.20 -12.58 -6.79
CA LEU A 142 -3.03 -13.85 -6.12
C LEU A 142 -1.57 -14.14 -5.72
N PHE A 143 -0.60 -13.61 -6.45
CA PHE A 143 0.81 -13.82 -6.15
C PHE A 143 1.41 -12.74 -5.24
N ASP A 144 1.08 -11.47 -5.48
CA ASP A 144 1.60 -10.32 -4.74
C ASP A 144 0.66 -9.13 -4.87
N ASN A 145 0.80 -8.12 -3.97
CA ASN A 145 0.05 -6.89 -4.08
C ASN A 145 0.47 -6.11 -5.34
N GLN A 146 -0.50 -5.72 -6.15
CA GLN A 146 -0.30 -4.98 -7.41
C GLN A 146 -0.86 -3.55 -7.36
N ALA A 147 -1.06 -3.02 -6.15
CA ALA A 147 -1.46 -1.64 -5.89
C ALA A 147 -0.74 -1.11 -4.65
N PHE A 148 -0.73 0.20 -4.44
CA PHE A 148 -0.31 0.76 -3.16
C PHE A 148 -1.39 0.53 -2.10
N GLY A 149 -1.01 0.47 -0.81
CA GLY A 149 -1.95 0.40 0.31
C GLY A 149 -2.83 1.65 0.42
N SER A 150 -2.29 2.78 0.01
CA SER A 150 -3.01 4.03 -0.18
C SER A 150 -3.66 4.05 -1.58
N ALA A 151 -4.96 3.75 -1.66
CA ALA A 151 -5.73 3.69 -2.91
C ALA A 151 -7.16 4.18 -2.69
N LEU A 152 -7.82 4.56 -3.80
CA LEU A 152 -9.22 5.02 -3.80
C LEU A 152 -10.15 3.89 -4.22
N PHE A 153 -11.28 3.72 -3.51
CA PHE A 153 -12.31 2.73 -3.79
C PHE A 153 -13.70 3.23 -3.34
N ARG A 154 -14.78 2.50 -3.68
CA ARG A 154 -16.13 2.83 -3.21
C ARG A 154 -16.35 2.36 -1.78
N LYS A 155 -16.94 3.19 -0.95
CA LYS A 155 -17.37 2.80 0.42
C LYS A 155 -18.30 1.59 0.40
N LEU A 156 -19.17 1.48 -0.63
CA LEU A 156 -20.05 0.34 -0.79
C LEU A 156 -19.27 -0.97 -0.97
N ASP A 157 -18.24 -0.98 -1.81
CA ASP A 157 -17.42 -2.17 -2.05
C ASP A 157 -16.70 -2.61 -0.75
N TRP A 158 -16.16 -1.66 0.05
CA TRP A 158 -15.62 -1.95 1.38
C TRP A 158 -16.64 -2.65 2.30
N ARG A 159 -17.89 -2.15 2.32
CA ARG A 159 -18.96 -2.75 3.13
C ARG A 159 -19.31 -4.15 2.66
N THR A 160 -19.37 -4.38 1.33
CA THR A 160 -19.73 -5.68 0.74
C THR A 160 -18.73 -6.77 1.11
N VAL A 161 -17.46 -6.42 1.29
CA VAL A 161 -16.41 -7.38 1.67
C VAL A 161 -16.09 -7.36 3.17
N ASP A 162 -16.93 -6.72 4.00
CA ASP A 162 -16.79 -6.65 5.46
C ASP A 162 -15.47 -5.96 5.92
N GLY A 163 -15.04 -4.93 5.18
CA GLY A 163 -13.90 -4.09 5.56
C GLY A 163 -12.54 -4.78 5.50
N TYR A 164 -11.58 -4.18 6.19
CA TYR A 164 -10.22 -4.74 6.38
C TYR A 164 -10.24 -5.85 7.42
N ASP A 165 -9.47 -6.91 7.21
CA ASP A 165 -9.17 -7.90 8.24
C ASP A 165 -8.24 -7.26 9.30
N GLU A 166 -8.67 -7.32 10.57
CA GLU A 166 -8.00 -6.68 11.69
C GLU A 166 -7.04 -7.63 12.43
N THR A 167 -6.84 -8.85 11.92
CA THR A 167 -5.96 -9.83 12.57
C THR A 167 -4.50 -9.36 12.58
N GLN A 168 -3.81 -9.61 13.69
CA GLN A 168 -2.42 -9.15 13.85
C GLN A 168 -1.46 -9.82 12.87
N GLU A 169 -1.78 -11.04 12.45
CA GLU A 169 -1.03 -11.80 11.45
C GLU A 169 -0.91 -11.06 10.11
N LEU A 170 -1.90 -10.21 9.79
CA LEU A 170 -1.94 -9.44 8.53
C LEU A 170 -1.29 -8.06 8.61
N ARG A 171 -0.86 -7.58 9.76
CA ARG A 171 -0.27 -6.23 9.87
C ARG A 171 0.81 -5.96 8.82
N GLY A 172 0.57 -4.93 7.97
CA GLY A 172 1.40 -4.56 6.82
C GLY A 172 1.14 -5.39 5.56
N PHE A 173 0.07 -6.22 5.54
CA PHE A 173 -0.44 -6.97 4.40
C PHE A 173 -1.98 -6.92 4.33
N GLU A 174 -2.61 -6.12 5.19
CA GLU A 174 -4.06 -5.94 5.27
C GLU A 174 -4.65 -5.34 4.00
N ASP A 175 -3.90 -4.49 3.31
CA ASP A 175 -4.26 -3.90 2.02
C ASP A 175 -4.32 -4.97 0.92
N TRP A 176 -3.33 -5.83 0.83
CA TRP A 176 -3.30 -6.90 -0.16
C TRP A 176 -4.46 -7.90 0.04
N GLU A 177 -4.69 -8.32 1.27
CA GLU A 177 -5.80 -9.22 1.59
C GLU A 177 -7.16 -8.58 1.26
N PHE A 178 -7.33 -7.30 1.60
CA PHE A 178 -8.54 -6.54 1.27
C PHE A 178 -8.77 -6.45 -0.25
N TYR A 179 -7.72 -6.19 -1.05
CA TYR A 179 -7.82 -6.11 -2.50
C TYR A 179 -8.15 -7.45 -3.14
N ILE A 180 -7.66 -8.57 -2.60
CA ILE A 180 -8.09 -9.91 -3.02
C ILE A 180 -9.61 -10.05 -2.86
N ARG A 181 -10.16 -9.65 -1.71
CA ARG A 181 -11.61 -9.72 -1.48
C ARG A 181 -12.41 -8.77 -2.36
N LEU A 182 -11.91 -7.57 -2.61
CA LEU A 182 -12.55 -6.61 -3.52
C LEU A 182 -12.65 -7.14 -4.95
N LEU A 183 -11.64 -7.88 -5.40
CA LEU A 183 -11.54 -8.38 -6.78
C LEU A 183 -12.07 -9.80 -6.94
N LYS A 184 -12.43 -10.48 -5.84
CA LYS A 184 -12.88 -11.87 -5.85
C LYS A 184 -14.11 -12.11 -6.72
N GLU A 185 -15.05 -11.19 -6.70
CA GLU A 185 -16.30 -11.28 -7.48
C GLU A 185 -16.19 -10.58 -8.87
N GLY A 186 -14.95 -10.29 -9.30
CA GLY A 186 -14.65 -9.62 -10.56
C GLY A 186 -14.27 -8.16 -10.40
N GLY A 187 -13.97 -7.53 -11.52
CA GLY A 187 -13.51 -6.15 -11.60
C GLY A 187 -11.99 -6.02 -11.69
N ILE A 188 -11.53 -4.78 -11.68
CA ILE A 188 -10.13 -4.45 -11.87
C ILE A 188 -9.62 -3.41 -10.86
N ALA A 189 -8.34 -3.49 -10.56
CA ALA A 189 -7.54 -2.41 -10.00
C ALA A 189 -6.99 -1.57 -11.15
N TYR A 190 -7.40 -0.31 -11.23
CA TYR A 190 -6.96 0.61 -12.28
C TYR A 190 -5.72 1.37 -11.82
N VAL A 191 -4.75 1.53 -12.71
CA VAL A 191 -3.52 2.30 -12.46
C VAL A 191 -3.54 3.56 -13.31
N LEU A 192 -3.55 4.73 -12.68
CA LEU A 192 -3.30 5.99 -13.38
C LEU A 192 -1.85 6.01 -13.85
N HIS A 193 -1.63 6.17 -15.16
CA HIS A 193 -0.31 6.14 -15.78
C HIS A 193 0.50 7.44 -15.58
N GLU A 194 0.21 8.15 -14.51
CA GLU A 194 0.92 9.36 -14.06
C GLU A 194 1.52 9.09 -12.68
N CYS A 195 2.66 9.73 -12.38
CA CYS A 195 3.33 9.61 -11.08
C CYS A 195 2.65 10.58 -10.09
N LEU A 196 1.59 10.10 -9.44
CA LEU A 196 0.73 10.91 -8.56
C LEU A 196 0.84 10.51 -7.08
N PHE A 197 1.73 9.58 -6.75
CA PHE A 197 1.92 9.07 -5.41
C PHE A 197 3.40 9.06 -5.02
N THR A 198 3.71 9.41 -3.78
CA THR A 198 5.04 9.30 -3.21
C THR A 198 5.00 8.48 -1.94
N TYR A 199 5.63 7.32 -1.98
CA TYR A 199 5.87 6.45 -0.84
C TYR A 199 7.14 6.87 -0.11
N PHE A 200 7.00 7.37 1.13
CA PHE A 200 8.14 7.82 1.91
C PHE A 200 8.71 6.69 2.76
N ARG A 201 9.95 6.29 2.46
CA ARG A 201 10.64 5.21 3.17
C ARG A 201 11.45 5.75 4.34
N HIS A 202 11.17 5.29 5.54
CA HIS A 202 11.93 5.57 6.74
C HIS A 202 12.10 4.31 7.62
N SER A 203 12.98 4.37 8.63
CA SER A 203 13.30 3.23 9.49
C SER A 203 12.09 2.72 10.29
N GLU A 204 11.18 3.63 10.64
CA GLU A 204 9.98 3.32 11.44
C GLU A 204 8.81 2.81 10.63
N SER A 205 8.88 2.77 9.28
CA SER A 205 7.79 2.30 8.43
C SER A 205 7.46 0.82 8.70
N THR A 206 6.18 0.48 8.66
CA THR A 206 5.67 -0.89 8.87
C THR A 206 6.38 -1.89 7.94
N THR A 207 6.56 -1.54 6.68
CA THR A 207 7.25 -2.38 5.68
C THR A 207 8.70 -2.69 6.08
N SER A 208 9.39 -1.77 6.75
CA SER A 208 10.75 -1.99 7.23
C SER A 208 10.80 -2.95 8.41
N LYS A 209 9.79 -2.92 9.28
CA LYS A 209 9.70 -3.76 10.50
C LYS A 209 9.30 -5.21 10.24
N ILE A 210 8.58 -5.49 9.13
CA ILE A 210 8.00 -6.82 8.86
C ILE A 210 8.83 -7.72 7.94
N LYS A 211 10.06 -7.36 7.57
CA LYS A 211 10.87 -8.10 6.58
C LYS A 211 10.96 -9.59 6.87
N ASP A 212 11.23 -9.96 8.12
CA ASP A 212 11.44 -11.35 8.53
C ASP A 212 10.13 -12.14 8.65
N THR A 213 8.98 -11.47 8.71
CA THR A 213 7.66 -12.12 8.87
C THR A 213 6.87 -12.22 7.56
N ARG A 214 7.37 -11.69 6.45
CA ARG A 214 6.67 -11.66 5.16
C ARG A 214 6.18 -13.03 4.70
N TYR A 215 7.01 -14.06 4.87
CA TYR A 215 6.63 -15.42 4.50
C TYR A 215 5.39 -15.90 5.25
N ASN A 216 5.36 -15.72 6.56
CA ASN A 216 4.24 -16.15 7.39
C ASN A 216 2.95 -15.40 7.05
N LYS A 217 3.04 -14.09 6.74
CA LYS A 217 1.90 -13.27 6.33
C LYS A 217 1.33 -13.72 4.99
N ARG A 218 2.18 -13.99 4.00
CA ARG A 218 1.76 -14.58 2.73
C ARG A 218 1.10 -15.94 2.92
N LEU A 219 1.70 -16.80 3.75
CA LEU A 219 1.15 -18.11 4.05
C LEU A 219 -0.23 -18.00 4.73
N TYR A 220 -0.43 -17.00 5.60
CA TYR A 220 -1.73 -16.71 6.20
C TYR A 220 -2.77 -16.37 5.13
N ILE A 221 -2.46 -15.46 4.21
CA ILE A 221 -3.35 -15.08 3.10
C ILE A 221 -3.71 -16.30 2.25
N TYR A 222 -2.72 -17.13 1.87
CA TYR A 222 -2.96 -18.34 1.10
C TYR A 222 -3.88 -19.32 1.83
N LYS A 223 -3.67 -19.55 3.12
CA LYS A 223 -4.53 -20.42 3.93
C LYS A 223 -5.95 -19.86 4.06
N LYS A 224 -6.09 -18.57 4.31
CA LYS A 224 -7.38 -17.89 4.42
C LYS A 224 -8.21 -18.00 3.13
N HIS A 225 -7.56 -17.89 1.97
CA HIS A 225 -8.20 -17.92 0.65
C HIS A 225 -7.94 -19.21 -0.12
N GLN A 226 -7.73 -20.35 0.58
CA GLN A 226 -7.30 -21.61 0.00
C GLN A 226 -8.14 -22.05 -1.21
N GLU A 227 -9.47 -21.96 -1.13
CA GLU A 227 -10.34 -22.36 -2.22
C GLU A 227 -10.21 -21.45 -3.46
N LEU A 228 -9.97 -20.16 -3.23
CA LEU A 228 -9.70 -19.22 -4.32
C LEU A 228 -8.40 -19.56 -5.04
N TYR A 229 -7.35 -19.93 -4.31
CA TYR A 229 -6.09 -20.37 -4.92
C TYR A 229 -6.22 -21.69 -5.66
N LYS A 230 -7.01 -22.65 -5.14
CA LYS A 230 -7.29 -23.92 -5.83
C LYS A 230 -8.02 -23.70 -7.15
N SER A 231 -9.07 -22.86 -7.16
CA SER A 231 -9.84 -22.57 -8.37
C SER A 231 -9.07 -21.83 -9.46
N ASN A 232 -8.01 -21.10 -9.07
CA ASN A 232 -7.14 -20.36 -9.97
C ASN A 232 -5.74 -21.01 -10.14
N PHE A 233 -5.59 -22.28 -9.75
CA PHE A 233 -4.29 -22.94 -9.65
C PHE A 233 -3.48 -22.89 -10.96
N SER A 234 -4.09 -23.20 -12.11
CA SER A 234 -3.40 -23.22 -13.41
C SER A 234 -2.83 -21.82 -13.73
N SER A 235 -3.65 -20.77 -13.63
CA SER A 235 -3.22 -19.39 -13.89
C SER A 235 -2.09 -18.97 -12.92
N LEU A 236 -2.24 -19.30 -11.64
CA LEU A 236 -1.23 -19.01 -10.62
C LEU A 236 0.10 -19.71 -10.92
N MET A 237 0.06 -20.95 -11.35
CA MET A 237 1.26 -21.72 -11.71
C MET A 237 1.94 -21.17 -12.96
N GLU A 238 1.17 -20.80 -13.99
CA GLU A 238 1.72 -20.16 -15.19
C GLU A 238 2.44 -18.84 -14.83
N ASP A 239 1.83 -17.99 -14.03
CA ASP A 239 2.45 -16.74 -13.59
C ASP A 239 3.68 -16.99 -12.71
N THR A 240 3.63 -17.98 -11.84
CA THR A 240 4.77 -18.39 -11.01
C THR A 240 5.95 -18.82 -11.86
N PHE A 241 5.72 -19.70 -12.85
CA PHE A 241 6.76 -20.15 -13.77
C PHE A 241 7.33 -19.01 -14.62
N LYS A 242 6.48 -18.10 -15.14
CA LYS A 242 6.94 -16.90 -15.87
C LYS A 242 7.86 -16.03 -15.01
N ARG A 243 7.50 -15.81 -13.73
CA ARG A 243 8.31 -15.02 -12.78
C ARG A 243 9.64 -15.71 -12.48
N LEU A 244 9.62 -17.01 -12.17
CA LEU A 244 10.84 -17.79 -11.93
C LEU A 244 11.78 -17.78 -13.13
N GLU A 245 11.24 -17.90 -14.35
CA GLU A 245 12.03 -17.81 -15.58
C GLU A 245 12.60 -16.39 -15.77
N GLY A 246 11.83 -15.36 -15.48
CA GLY A 246 12.29 -13.96 -15.50
C GLY A 246 13.42 -13.70 -14.49
N GLU A 247 13.27 -14.17 -13.26
CA GLU A 247 14.31 -14.08 -12.23
C GLU A 247 15.58 -14.84 -12.63
N ARG A 248 15.43 -16.04 -13.19
CA ARG A 248 16.55 -16.84 -13.70
C ARG A 248 17.33 -16.09 -14.79
N LYS A 249 16.61 -15.52 -15.76
CA LYS A 249 17.22 -14.71 -16.85
C LYS A 249 17.93 -13.47 -16.31
N SER A 250 17.31 -12.76 -15.37
CA SER A 250 17.91 -11.58 -14.73
C SER A 250 19.16 -11.94 -13.94
N ARG A 251 19.10 -13.04 -13.18
CA ARG A 251 20.25 -13.56 -12.44
C ARG A 251 21.40 -13.98 -13.37
N SER A 252 21.10 -14.66 -14.48
CA SER A 252 22.10 -15.02 -15.49
C SER A 252 22.78 -13.78 -16.07
N LYS A 253 22.01 -12.75 -16.44
CA LYS A 253 22.56 -11.48 -16.95
C LYS A 253 23.51 -10.80 -15.95
N ILE A 254 23.17 -10.81 -14.66
CA ILE A 254 24.02 -10.24 -13.60
C ILE A 254 25.33 -11.04 -13.48
N ILE A 255 25.26 -12.38 -13.47
CA ILE A 255 26.43 -13.27 -13.33
C ILE A 255 27.34 -13.18 -14.57
N GLU A 256 26.78 -13.01 -15.76
CA GLU A 256 27.50 -12.85 -17.02
C GLU A 256 28.02 -11.42 -17.23
N GLY A 257 27.50 -10.45 -16.49
CA GLY A 257 27.90 -9.05 -16.55
C GLY A 257 29.37 -8.84 -16.23
N ILE A 258 29.97 -7.84 -16.89
CA ILE A 258 31.42 -7.51 -16.73
C ILE A 258 31.75 -7.22 -15.28
N ASP A 259 30.93 -6.42 -14.59
CA ASP A 259 31.14 -6.02 -13.21
C ASP A 259 31.22 -7.22 -12.27
N PHE A 260 30.33 -8.22 -12.43
CA PHE A 260 30.35 -9.45 -11.63
C PHE A 260 31.59 -10.30 -11.93
N ARG A 261 31.96 -10.42 -13.19
CA ARG A 261 33.14 -11.20 -13.62
C ARG A 261 34.43 -10.58 -13.10
N VAL A 262 34.57 -9.26 -13.22
CA VAL A 262 35.72 -8.49 -12.68
C VAL A 262 35.75 -8.58 -11.15
N GLY A 263 34.63 -8.35 -10.48
CA GLY A 263 34.55 -8.49 -9.01
C GLY A 263 34.91 -9.90 -8.52
N ARG A 264 34.46 -10.95 -9.25
CA ARG A 264 34.78 -12.34 -8.94
C ARG A 264 36.29 -12.62 -9.12
N PHE A 265 36.89 -12.06 -10.16
CA PHE A 265 38.33 -12.21 -10.43
C PHE A 265 39.17 -11.53 -9.32
N ILE A 266 38.87 -10.29 -8.96
CA ILE A 266 39.56 -9.52 -7.92
C ILE A 266 39.44 -10.20 -6.54
N LEU A 267 38.26 -10.75 -6.21
CA LEU A 267 38.00 -11.37 -4.91
C LEU A 267 38.43 -12.84 -4.81
N LYS A 268 38.86 -13.46 -5.92
CA LYS A 268 39.27 -14.88 -5.95
C LYS A 268 40.41 -15.19 -4.96
N PRO A 269 41.51 -14.40 -4.84
CA PRO A 269 42.56 -14.66 -3.88
C PRO A 269 42.08 -14.60 -2.41
N ILE A 270 41.23 -13.63 -2.10
CA ILE A 270 40.67 -13.45 -0.74
C ILE A 270 39.81 -14.65 -0.32
N ARG A 271 39.02 -15.20 -1.27
CA ARG A 271 38.17 -16.37 -1.02
C ARG A 271 38.99 -17.65 -0.82
N LEU A 272 40.10 -17.79 -1.56
CA LEU A 272 41.03 -18.91 -1.37
C LEU A 272 41.69 -18.87 0.02
N ILE A 273 42.08 -17.69 0.48
CA ILE A 273 42.64 -17.54 1.84
C ILE A 273 41.58 -17.87 2.90
N LYS A 274 40.35 -17.38 2.76
CA LYS A 274 39.27 -17.71 3.69
C LYS A 274 38.94 -19.20 3.75
N SER A 275 39.02 -19.92 2.64
CA SER A 275 38.74 -21.38 2.61
C SER A 275 39.85 -22.23 3.24
N LEU A 276 41.01 -21.66 3.56
CA LEU A 276 42.08 -22.34 4.28
C LEU A 276 41.94 -22.23 5.81
N PHE A 277 41.02 -21.36 6.28
CA PHE A 277 40.80 -21.12 7.71
C PHE A 277 39.37 -21.57 8.18
N ASN A 278 38.57 -22.17 7.29
CA ASN A 278 37.33 -22.90 7.58
C ASN A 278 37.54 -24.40 7.27
#